data_080d3d593419ee09631b207326c3d36c
#
_entry.id   080d3d593419ee09631b207326c3d36c
#
_cell.length_a   1.000
_cell.length_b   1.000
_cell.length_c   1.000
_cell.angle_alpha   90.00
_cell.angle_beta   90.00
_cell.angle_gamma   90.00
#
_symmetry.space_group_name_H-M   'P 1'
#
loop_
_entity.id
_entity.type
_entity.pdbx_description
1 polymer ?
#
loop_
_entity_poly.entity_id
_entity_poly.type
_entity_poly.pdbx_seq_one_letter_code
_entity_poly.pdbx_strand_id
1 'polypeptide(L)'
;MTSTYHLIIKFPTEYRVGEVCGDQVVAREFYIVMLEMDDHLQTMSIEEQRMIAEPVEGLEEILLDNSRPEQMTRIGTLTSPPVHQALTTFLRENYNIFTWSHKDMHGIDPSIMVHRLNVSPSPLIYQKKRVFAQERDRAIAEEVRKLQDVKFIREVYYPDWLANVVIVKKANRKWRMCVDFTDLNKACPKDNYPLPRIDVLVDSTARHQLSSFMNAFSSYNQIKLDKADQEKTSFVTSQGLFYYKVMSFSLKNASAMYQRLMNKHIRLEKMSKFM
;
A
#
# COMPACT_ATOMS: atom_id res chain seq x y z
N MET A 1 -31.95 17.98 3.60
CA MET A 1 -31.11 19.18 3.41
C MET A 1 -29.67 18.75 3.61
N THR A 2 -28.97 18.47 2.53
CA THR A 2 -27.58 18.02 2.54
C THR A 2 -26.67 19.23 2.48
N SER A 3 -25.90 19.42 3.54
CA SER A 3 -24.90 20.48 3.66
C SER A 3 -23.81 20.30 2.59
N THR A 4 -23.67 21.27 1.72
CA THR A 4 -22.60 21.37 0.73
C THR A 4 -21.33 21.87 1.41
N TYR A 5 -20.36 20.99 1.63
CA TYR A 5 -19.04 21.39 2.10
C TYR A 5 -18.21 21.89 0.91
N HIS A 6 -17.80 23.15 0.95
CA HIS A 6 -16.78 23.68 0.06
C HIS A 6 -15.42 23.13 0.51
N LEU A 7 -14.75 22.40 -0.36
CA LEU A 7 -13.38 21.97 -0.11
C LEU A 7 -12.47 23.16 -0.40
N ILE A 8 -12.06 23.87 0.65
CA ILE A 8 -11.06 24.93 0.57
C ILE A 8 -9.79 24.39 1.20
N ILE A 9 -8.74 24.21 0.40
CA ILE A 9 -7.42 23.88 0.91
C ILE A 9 -6.70 25.20 1.20
N LYS A 10 -6.38 25.44 2.48
CA LYS A 10 -5.59 26.58 2.93
C LYS A 10 -4.16 26.15 3.15
N PHE A 11 -3.20 26.85 2.58
CA PHE A 11 -1.78 26.58 2.76
C PHE A 11 -1.04 27.88 3.11
N PRO A 12 -0.07 27.83 4.03
CA PRO A 12 0.72 29.00 4.37
C PRO A 12 1.66 29.38 3.23
N THR A 13 1.69 30.67 2.93
CA THR A 13 2.69 31.32 2.08
C THR A 13 3.48 32.30 2.92
N GLU A 14 4.63 32.79 2.45
CA GLU A 14 5.49 33.71 3.20
C GLU A 14 4.78 35.00 3.70
N TYR A 15 3.66 35.42 3.07
CA TYR A 15 2.98 36.66 3.39
C TYR A 15 1.49 36.51 3.72
N ARG A 16 0.87 35.34 3.47
CA ARG A 16 -0.55 35.11 3.74
C ARG A 16 -0.93 33.65 3.58
N VAL A 17 -2.14 33.29 4.01
CA VAL A 17 -2.71 31.98 3.76
C VAL A 17 -3.25 31.97 2.34
N GLY A 18 -2.71 31.09 1.49
CA GLY A 18 -3.25 30.80 0.16
C GLY A 18 -4.46 29.88 0.30
N GLU A 19 -5.47 30.07 -0.58
CA GLU A 19 -6.67 29.25 -0.63
C GLU A 19 -6.81 28.69 -2.04
N VAL A 20 -7.06 27.37 -2.15
CA VAL A 20 -7.46 26.72 -3.40
C VAL A 20 -8.85 26.17 -3.20
N CYS A 21 -9.80 26.65 -3.99
CA CYS A 21 -11.15 26.10 -4.04
C CYS A 21 -11.19 24.95 -5.06
N GLY A 22 -11.48 23.73 -4.59
CA GLY A 22 -11.77 22.60 -5.49
C GLY A 22 -13.12 22.78 -6.16
N ASP A 23 -13.21 22.44 -7.45
CA ASP A 23 -14.48 22.36 -8.16
C ASP A 23 -15.30 21.22 -7.56
N GLN A 24 -16.49 21.56 -7.04
CA GLN A 24 -17.41 20.57 -6.44
C GLN A 24 -17.89 19.50 -7.42
N VAL A 25 -17.97 19.82 -8.70
CA VAL A 25 -18.39 18.87 -9.75
C VAL A 25 -17.32 17.83 -9.92
N VAL A 26 -16.06 18.24 -10.06
CA VAL A 26 -14.91 17.36 -10.19
C VAL A 26 -14.70 16.51 -8.93
N ALA A 27 -14.83 17.10 -7.74
CA ALA A 27 -14.73 16.36 -6.47
C ALA A 27 -15.87 15.34 -6.29
N ARG A 28 -17.07 15.66 -6.76
CA ARG A 28 -18.25 14.79 -6.70
C ARG A 28 -18.17 13.67 -7.75
N GLU A 29 -17.72 13.98 -8.96
CA GLU A 29 -17.48 12.99 -10.00
C GLU A 29 -16.36 12.03 -9.58
N PHE A 30 -15.28 12.54 -8.99
CA PHE A 30 -14.21 11.71 -8.42
C PHE A 30 -14.70 10.82 -7.29
N TYR A 31 -15.57 11.31 -6.40
CA TYR A 31 -16.17 10.53 -5.33
C TYR A 31 -17.14 9.46 -5.87
N ILE A 32 -17.94 9.78 -6.90
CA ILE A 32 -18.83 8.82 -7.57
C ILE A 32 -18.01 7.75 -8.27
N VAL A 33 -16.96 8.13 -9.00
CA VAL A 33 -16.01 7.19 -9.63
C VAL A 33 -15.35 6.29 -8.57
N MET A 34 -14.97 6.83 -7.41
CA MET A 34 -14.44 6.02 -6.30
C MET A 34 -15.46 5.03 -5.72
N LEU A 35 -16.75 5.41 -5.65
CA LEU A 35 -17.83 4.52 -5.21
C LEU A 35 -18.18 3.45 -6.24
N GLU A 36 -18.13 3.80 -7.53
CA GLU A 36 -18.33 2.85 -8.63
C GLU A 36 -17.13 1.90 -8.81
N MET A 37 -15.93 2.32 -8.36
CA MET A 37 -14.72 1.50 -8.36
C MET A 37 -14.74 0.37 -7.33
N ASP A 38 -15.65 0.39 -6.34
CA ASP A 38 -15.85 -0.72 -5.39
C ASP A 38 -16.45 -1.96 -6.11
N ASP A 39 -17.06 -1.79 -7.29
CA ASP A 39 -17.61 -2.90 -8.08
C ASP A 39 -16.76 -3.32 -9.30
N HIS A 40 -15.79 -2.53 -9.72
CA HIS A 40 -14.91 -2.85 -10.84
C HIS A 40 -13.45 -2.53 -10.51
N LEU A 41 -12.57 -3.54 -10.63
CA LEU A 41 -11.11 -3.46 -10.59
C LEU A 41 -10.57 -2.47 -11.64
N GLN A 42 -10.75 -1.17 -11.43
CA GLN A 42 -10.04 -0.16 -12.19
C GLN A 42 -8.80 0.25 -11.41
N THR A 43 -7.66 -0.11 -11.96
CA THR A 43 -6.37 0.41 -11.54
C THR A 43 -6.32 1.90 -11.85
N MET A 44 -6.33 2.73 -10.81
CA MET A 44 -6.05 4.16 -10.96
C MET A 44 -4.74 4.36 -11.72
N SER A 45 -4.74 5.23 -12.71
CA SER A 45 -3.52 5.55 -13.43
C SER A 45 -2.53 6.25 -12.49
N ILE A 46 -1.23 5.96 -12.67
CA ILE A 46 -0.15 6.51 -11.82
C ILE A 46 -0.03 8.04 -11.96
N GLU A 47 -0.65 8.65 -12.95
CA GLU A 47 -0.69 10.10 -13.08
C GLU A 47 -1.58 10.76 -12.01
N GLU A 48 -2.64 10.09 -11.55
CA GLU A 48 -3.45 10.55 -10.43
C GLU A 48 -2.75 10.33 -9.07
N GLN A 49 -1.84 9.36 -8.97
CA GLN A 49 -0.98 9.20 -7.78
C GLN A 49 0.16 10.22 -7.71
N ARG A 50 0.40 11.02 -8.76
CA ARG A 50 1.40 12.09 -8.76
C ARG A 50 0.92 13.40 -8.15
N MET A 51 -0.33 13.51 -7.77
CA MET A 51 -0.78 14.54 -6.82
C MET A 51 -0.48 14.16 -5.36
N ILE A 52 0.51 13.32 -5.12
CA ILE A 52 1.18 13.29 -3.82
C ILE A 52 1.77 14.69 -3.69
N ALA A 53 1.35 15.41 -2.67
CA ALA A 53 1.87 16.73 -2.36
C ALA A 53 3.41 16.64 -2.36
N GLU A 54 4.02 17.12 -3.45
CA GLU A 54 5.47 17.22 -3.49
C GLU A 54 5.87 18.26 -2.43
N PRO A 55 6.95 18.01 -1.69
CA PRO A 55 7.45 19.01 -0.75
C PRO A 55 7.65 20.33 -1.47
N VAL A 56 7.12 21.41 -0.91
CA VAL A 56 7.25 22.77 -1.49
C VAL A 56 8.69 23.25 -1.45
N GLU A 57 9.50 22.65 -0.58
CA GLU A 57 10.92 22.97 -0.40
C GLU A 57 11.85 22.03 -1.19
N GLY A 58 13.07 22.50 -1.46
CA GLY A 58 14.14 21.64 -1.98
C GLY A 58 14.47 20.51 -1.00
N LEU A 59 14.82 19.35 -1.52
CA LEU A 59 15.22 18.21 -0.72
C LEU A 59 16.70 17.92 -0.93
N GLU A 60 17.46 17.76 0.15
CA GLU A 60 18.83 17.29 0.14
C GLU A 60 18.88 15.79 0.32
N GLU A 61 19.62 15.09 -0.53
CA GLU A 61 19.84 13.64 -0.44
C GLU A 61 20.94 13.34 0.57
N ILE A 62 20.64 12.48 1.53
CA ILE A 62 21.55 12.08 2.60
C ILE A 62 21.83 10.60 2.50
N LEU A 63 23.10 10.24 2.41
CA LEU A 63 23.58 8.87 2.45
C LEU A 63 23.51 8.36 3.90
N LEU A 64 22.83 7.23 4.11
CA LEU A 64 22.65 6.63 5.43
C LEU A 64 23.80 5.68 5.78
N ASP A 65 24.26 4.88 4.81
CA ASP A 65 25.37 3.95 4.97
C ASP A 65 26.40 4.17 3.86
N ASN A 66 27.64 4.49 4.26
CA ASN A 66 28.75 4.72 3.33
C ASN A 66 29.14 3.46 2.53
N SER A 67 28.83 2.28 3.03
CA SER A 67 29.10 1.01 2.35
C SER A 67 28.04 0.67 1.27
N ARG A 68 26.89 1.35 1.28
CA ARG A 68 25.74 1.09 0.41
C ARG A 68 25.20 2.38 -0.19
N PRO A 69 25.75 2.85 -1.31
CA PRO A 69 25.38 4.15 -1.89
C PRO A 69 23.92 4.24 -2.37
N GLU A 70 23.24 3.11 -2.51
CA GLU A 70 21.81 3.05 -2.81
C GLU A 70 20.90 3.39 -1.62
N GLN A 71 21.46 3.41 -0.40
CA GLN A 71 20.70 3.70 0.83
C GLN A 71 20.71 5.19 1.14
N MET A 72 19.83 5.93 0.46
CA MET A 72 19.68 7.37 0.62
C MET A 72 18.29 7.75 1.11
N THR A 73 18.21 8.83 1.89
CA THR A 73 16.97 9.49 2.27
C THR A 73 17.01 10.97 1.94
N ARG A 74 15.93 11.69 2.17
CA ARG A 74 15.85 13.12 1.84
C ARG A 74 15.42 13.92 3.05
N ILE A 75 16.09 15.04 3.28
CA ILE A 75 15.75 16.03 4.30
C ILE A 75 15.47 17.37 3.61
N GLY A 76 14.48 18.12 4.09
CA GLY A 76 14.14 19.44 3.58
C GLY A 76 15.25 20.46 3.83
N THR A 77 15.53 21.30 2.84
CA THR A 77 16.62 22.31 2.88
C THR A 77 16.31 23.50 3.78
N LEU A 78 15.04 23.70 4.16
CA LEU A 78 14.61 24.78 5.05
C LEU A 78 14.73 24.43 6.54
N THR A 79 15.16 23.22 6.87
CA THR A 79 15.44 22.84 8.26
C THR A 79 16.60 23.63 8.83
N SER A 80 16.48 24.07 10.10
CA SER A 80 17.58 24.79 10.75
C SER A 80 18.81 23.88 10.89
N PRO A 81 20.04 24.41 10.79
CA PRO A 81 21.27 23.58 10.82
C PRO A 81 21.35 22.62 12.02
N PRO A 82 21.00 23.00 13.26
CA PRO A 82 21.01 22.06 14.39
C PRO A 82 20.00 20.90 14.22
N VAL A 83 18.80 21.18 13.70
CA VAL A 83 17.78 20.16 13.47
C VAL A 83 18.21 19.24 12.33
N HIS A 84 18.75 19.80 11.25
CA HIS A 84 19.27 19.04 10.12
C HIS A 84 20.38 18.05 10.57
N GLN A 85 21.33 18.54 11.35
CA GLN A 85 22.42 17.70 11.87
C GLN A 85 21.89 16.59 12.80
N ALA A 86 20.96 16.93 13.70
CA ALA A 86 20.37 15.95 14.63
C ALA A 86 19.59 14.86 13.87
N LEU A 87 18.78 15.25 12.88
CA LEU A 87 18.05 14.31 12.02
C LEU A 87 19.01 13.41 11.22
N THR A 88 20.06 13.99 10.63
CA THR A 88 21.05 13.23 9.88
C THR A 88 21.74 12.19 10.76
N THR A 89 22.15 12.56 11.95
CA THR A 89 22.77 11.64 12.93
C THR A 89 21.79 10.54 13.32
N PHE A 90 20.58 10.89 13.70
CA PHE A 90 19.53 9.94 14.07
C PHE A 90 19.24 8.93 12.96
N LEU A 91 19.09 9.40 11.71
CA LEU A 91 18.79 8.53 10.57
C LEU A 91 19.97 7.58 10.27
N ARG A 92 21.21 8.04 10.40
CA ARG A 92 22.42 7.20 10.23
C ARG A 92 22.58 6.17 11.35
N GLU A 93 22.29 6.52 12.59
CA GLU A 93 22.34 5.58 13.72
C GLU A 93 21.26 4.50 13.63
N ASN A 94 20.15 4.79 12.94
CA ASN A 94 18.99 3.90 12.78
C ASN A 94 18.80 3.41 11.34
N TYR A 95 19.83 3.38 10.50
CA TYR A 95 19.73 3.01 9.08
C TYR A 95 19.17 1.60 8.86
N ASN A 96 19.38 0.69 9.81
CA ASN A 96 18.93 -0.70 9.78
C ASN A 96 17.40 -0.87 9.94
N ILE A 97 16.67 0.18 10.31
CA ILE A 97 15.20 0.17 10.38
C ILE A 97 14.59 0.27 8.97
N PHE A 98 15.33 0.86 8.04
CA PHE A 98 14.84 1.05 6.68
C PHE A 98 14.99 -0.22 5.84
N THR A 99 13.97 -0.51 5.03
CA THR A 99 13.93 -1.65 4.13
C THR A 99 14.13 -1.16 2.70
N TRP A 100 15.20 -1.57 2.05
CA TRP A 100 15.56 -1.18 0.69
C TRP A 100 15.24 -2.26 -0.34
N SER A 101 15.19 -3.49 0.12
CA SER A 101 14.87 -4.66 -0.70
C SER A 101 13.98 -5.64 0.05
N HIS A 102 13.37 -6.57 -0.68
CA HIS A 102 12.57 -7.63 -0.06
C HIS A 102 13.38 -8.54 0.87
N LYS A 103 14.71 -8.59 0.71
CA LYS A 103 15.60 -9.37 1.58
C LYS A 103 15.76 -8.74 2.97
N ASP A 104 15.64 -7.41 3.05
CA ASP A 104 15.74 -6.66 4.30
C ASP A 104 14.41 -6.68 5.06
N MET A 105 13.33 -7.19 4.44
CA MET A 105 11.99 -7.17 4.99
C MET A 105 11.76 -8.35 5.94
N HIS A 106 11.70 -8.09 7.23
CA HIS A 106 11.47 -9.11 8.27
C HIS A 106 10.00 -9.58 8.33
N GLY A 107 9.06 -8.73 7.84
CA GLY A 107 7.62 -8.96 7.96
C GLY A 107 7.12 -8.75 9.39
N ILE A 108 5.80 -8.73 9.54
CA ILE A 108 5.14 -8.59 10.84
C ILE A 108 5.05 -9.96 11.52
N ASP A 109 5.38 -9.99 12.82
CA ASP A 109 5.25 -11.20 13.63
C ASP A 109 3.78 -11.67 13.64
N PRO A 110 3.49 -12.95 13.32
CA PRO A 110 2.13 -13.48 13.33
C PRO A 110 1.41 -13.36 14.69
N SER A 111 2.16 -13.28 15.79
CA SER A 111 1.57 -13.04 17.12
C SER A 111 1.00 -11.63 17.26
N ILE A 112 1.52 -10.67 16.50
CA ILE A 112 1.03 -9.30 16.47
C ILE A 112 -0.20 -9.20 15.57
N MET A 113 -0.11 -9.72 14.35
CA MET A 113 -1.20 -9.65 13.38
C MET A 113 -1.08 -10.72 12.29
N VAL A 114 -2.23 -11.33 11.98
CA VAL A 114 -2.43 -12.25 10.85
C VAL A 114 -3.72 -11.87 10.14
N HIS A 115 -3.72 -11.84 8.83
CA HIS A 115 -4.93 -11.58 8.05
C HIS A 115 -5.74 -12.87 7.88
N ARG A 116 -7.02 -12.81 8.26
CA ARG A 116 -8.03 -13.86 8.07
C ARG A 116 -9.08 -13.41 7.08
N LEU A 117 -9.43 -14.30 6.15
CA LEU A 117 -10.44 -13.99 5.14
C LEU A 117 -11.86 -14.13 5.67
N ASN A 118 -12.06 -14.94 6.73
CA ASN A 118 -13.36 -15.24 7.33
C ASN A 118 -14.41 -15.73 6.31
N VAL A 119 -13.95 -16.43 5.28
CA VAL A 119 -14.85 -17.03 4.28
C VAL A 119 -15.55 -18.23 4.88
N SER A 120 -16.88 -18.24 4.85
CA SER A 120 -17.66 -19.41 5.20
C SER A 120 -17.37 -20.57 4.23
N PRO A 121 -17.53 -21.83 4.66
CA PRO A 121 -17.45 -22.97 3.75
C PRO A 121 -18.34 -22.71 2.53
N SER A 122 -17.76 -22.62 1.37
CA SER A 122 -18.42 -22.26 0.12
C SER A 122 -18.07 -23.30 -0.95
N PRO A 123 -18.94 -23.53 -1.94
CA PRO A 123 -18.63 -24.43 -3.05
C PRO A 123 -17.34 -24.00 -3.76
N LEU A 124 -16.70 -24.97 -4.39
CA LEU A 124 -15.50 -24.77 -5.21
C LEU A 124 -15.73 -23.69 -6.27
N ILE A 125 -14.85 -22.71 -6.35
CA ILE A 125 -14.95 -21.62 -7.33
C ILE A 125 -13.70 -21.62 -8.20
N TYR A 126 -13.90 -21.95 -9.47
CA TYR A 126 -12.84 -21.95 -10.48
C TYR A 126 -13.14 -20.94 -11.58
N GLN A 127 -12.29 -19.96 -11.75
CA GLN A 127 -12.34 -19.08 -12.92
C GLN A 127 -11.72 -19.80 -14.13
N LYS A 128 -12.37 -19.69 -15.29
CA LYS A 128 -11.81 -20.22 -16.55
C LYS A 128 -10.46 -19.53 -16.83
N LYS A 129 -9.41 -20.32 -17.03
CA LYS A 129 -8.06 -19.83 -17.33
C LYS A 129 -8.06 -18.85 -18.49
N ARG A 130 -7.48 -17.68 -18.29
CA ARG A 130 -7.23 -16.67 -19.33
C ARG A 130 -5.96 -17.03 -20.11
N VAL A 131 -5.99 -16.78 -21.43
CA VAL A 131 -4.83 -16.95 -22.32
C VAL A 131 -4.25 -15.58 -22.60
N PHE A 132 -2.94 -15.44 -22.47
CA PHE A 132 -2.22 -14.19 -22.68
C PHE A 132 -1.34 -14.27 -23.93
N ALA A 133 -1.07 -13.10 -24.57
CA ALA A 133 -0.04 -12.99 -25.59
C ALA A 133 1.35 -13.21 -24.96
N GLN A 134 2.30 -13.69 -25.75
CA GLN A 134 3.62 -14.11 -25.30
C GLN A 134 4.37 -13.07 -24.45
N GLU A 135 4.27 -11.77 -24.82
CA GLU A 135 4.89 -10.68 -24.06
C GLU A 135 4.33 -10.60 -22.62
N ARG A 136 3.01 -10.67 -22.48
CA ARG A 136 2.33 -10.65 -21.17
C ARG A 136 2.65 -11.87 -20.33
N ASP A 137 2.73 -13.02 -20.98
CA ASP A 137 3.02 -14.28 -20.32
C ASP A 137 4.45 -14.29 -19.77
N ARG A 138 5.42 -13.75 -20.49
CA ARG A 138 6.79 -13.52 -20.00
C ARG A 138 6.82 -12.61 -18.77
N ALA A 139 6.07 -11.52 -18.81
CA ALA A 139 5.99 -10.58 -17.69
C ALA A 139 5.35 -11.23 -16.44
N ILE A 140 4.33 -12.08 -16.61
CA ILE A 140 3.74 -12.88 -15.54
C ILE A 140 4.79 -13.83 -14.96
N ALA A 141 5.53 -14.54 -15.82
CA ALA A 141 6.55 -15.49 -15.42
C ALA A 141 7.68 -14.85 -14.60
N GLU A 142 8.13 -13.66 -15.00
CA GLU A 142 9.13 -12.88 -14.27
C GLU A 142 8.63 -12.46 -12.88
N GLU A 143 7.37 -12.02 -12.80
CA GLU A 143 6.79 -11.58 -11.53
C GLU A 143 6.55 -12.75 -10.58
N VAL A 144 6.06 -13.89 -11.09
CA VAL A 144 5.92 -15.13 -10.31
C VAL A 144 7.26 -15.56 -9.73
N ARG A 145 8.33 -15.55 -10.52
CA ARG A 145 9.68 -15.88 -10.05
C ARG A 145 10.12 -14.95 -8.92
N LYS A 146 9.96 -13.63 -9.06
CA LYS A 146 10.27 -12.67 -8.00
C LYS A 146 9.49 -12.95 -6.72
N LEU A 147 8.19 -13.23 -6.82
CA LEU A 147 7.34 -13.54 -5.66
C LEU A 147 7.74 -14.86 -4.99
N GLN A 148 8.21 -15.84 -5.77
CA GLN A 148 8.74 -17.11 -5.24
C GLN A 148 10.09 -16.89 -4.52
N ASP A 149 11.00 -16.13 -5.11
CA ASP A 149 12.32 -15.83 -4.54
C ASP A 149 12.21 -15.16 -3.17
N VAL A 150 11.24 -14.27 -3.01
CA VAL A 150 10.94 -13.61 -1.72
C VAL A 150 9.98 -14.41 -0.84
N LYS A 151 9.56 -15.60 -1.26
CA LYS A 151 8.69 -16.54 -0.51
C LYS A 151 7.30 -16.00 -0.17
N PHE A 152 6.80 -15.05 -0.96
CA PHE A 152 5.44 -14.52 -0.79
C PHE A 152 4.37 -15.45 -1.33
N ILE A 153 4.72 -16.26 -2.33
CA ILE A 153 3.84 -17.27 -2.91
C ILE A 153 4.45 -18.68 -2.78
N ARG A 154 3.60 -19.67 -2.93
CA ARG A 154 3.99 -21.09 -2.98
C ARG A 154 3.15 -21.80 -4.02
N GLU A 155 3.70 -22.84 -4.62
CA GLU A 155 3.00 -23.75 -5.51
C GLU A 155 1.94 -24.56 -4.75
N VAL A 156 0.81 -24.85 -5.42
CA VAL A 156 -0.32 -25.57 -4.87
C VAL A 156 -0.82 -26.62 -5.85
N TYR A 157 -1.36 -27.70 -5.29
CA TYR A 157 -2.01 -28.78 -6.04
C TYR A 157 -3.46 -28.89 -5.56
N TYR A 158 -4.40 -28.95 -6.51
CA TYR A 158 -5.84 -29.13 -6.26
C TYR A 158 -6.47 -28.12 -5.28
N PRO A 159 -6.29 -26.80 -5.50
CA PRO A 159 -6.90 -25.81 -4.63
C PRO A 159 -8.42 -25.77 -4.79
N ASP A 160 -9.15 -25.42 -3.74
CA ASP A 160 -10.61 -25.24 -3.77
C ASP A 160 -11.04 -23.94 -4.45
N TRP A 161 -10.17 -22.95 -4.48
CA TRP A 161 -10.39 -21.63 -5.09
C TRP A 161 -9.32 -21.39 -6.15
N LEU A 162 -9.73 -20.88 -7.31
CA LEU A 162 -8.79 -20.58 -8.38
C LEU A 162 -9.16 -19.31 -9.11
N ALA A 163 -8.32 -18.29 -8.94
CA ALA A 163 -8.43 -16.98 -9.57
C ALA A 163 -7.55 -16.88 -10.81
N ASN A 164 -7.82 -15.91 -11.68
CA ASN A 164 -6.97 -15.54 -12.80
C ASN A 164 -6.00 -14.44 -12.44
N VAL A 165 -4.89 -14.39 -13.15
CA VAL A 165 -4.00 -13.23 -13.18
C VAL A 165 -4.58 -12.16 -14.10
N VAL A 166 -4.40 -10.91 -13.72
CA VAL A 166 -4.63 -9.72 -14.53
C VAL A 166 -3.32 -8.98 -14.67
N ILE A 167 -2.99 -8.56 -15.88
CA ILE A 167 -1.76 -7.82 -16.13
C ILE A 167 -2.08 -6.44 -16.72
N VAL A 168 -1.53 -5.41 -16.09
CA VAL A 168 -1.76 -4.00 -16.44
C VAL A 168 -0.44 -3.31 -16.75
N LYS A 169 -0.42 -2.50 -17.78
CA LYS A 169 0.74 -1.70 -18.15
C LYS A 169 0.76 -0.39 -17.34
N LYS A 170 1.82 -0.15 -16.59
CA LYS A 170 2.02 1.10 -15.85
C LYS A 170 2.39 2.25 -16.80
N ALA A 171 2.26 3.51 -16.36
CA ALA A 171 2.70 4.69 -17.12
C ALA A 171 4.18 4.62 -17.53
N ASN A 172 5.05 4.05 -16.70
CA ASN A 172 6.45 3.80 -17.00
C ASN A 172 6.70 2.61 -17.96
N ARG A 173 5.67 2.14 -18.66
CA ARG A 173 5.66 0.99 -19.59
C ARG A 173 6.00 -0.38 -18.98
N LYS A 174 6.26 -0.48 -17.68
CA LYS A 174 6.46 -1.76 -17.00
C LYS A 174 5.13 -2.46 -16.75
N TRP A 175 5.11 -3.77 -16.81
CA TRP A 175 3.94 -4.58 -16.48
C TRP A 175 3.76 -4.71 -14.96
N ARG A 176 2.52 -4.74 -14.53
CA ARG A 176 2.12 -5.05 -13.15
C ARG A 176 1.18 -6.25 -13.17
N MET A 177 1.53 -7.28 -12.44
CA MET A 177 0.68 -8.44 -12.21
C MET A 177 -0.22 -8.19 -11.01
N CYS A 178 -1.49 -8.48 -11.15
CA CYS A 178 -2.51 -8.53 -10.10
C CYS A 178 -3.22 -9.87 -10.17
N VAL A 179 -3.93 -10.26 -9.12
CA VAL A 179 -4.78 -11.44 -9.11
C VAL A 179 -6.24 -10.99 -8.96
N ASP A 180 -7.11 -11.55 -9.78
CA ASP A 180 -8.54 -11.25 -9.79
C ASP A 180 -9.27 -12.01 -8.68
N PHE A 181 -9.24 -11.47 -7.48
CA PHE A 181 -9.94 -12.05 -6.33
C PHE A 181 -11.41 -11.65 -6.24
N THR A 182 -12.06 -11.24 -7.34
CA THR A 182 -13.46 -10.79 -7.33
C THR A 182 -14.38 -11.77 -6.61
N ASP A 183 -14.30 -13.06 -6.94
CA ASP A 183 -15.20 -14.07 -6.34
C ASP A 183 -14.84 -14.34 -4.88
N LEU A 184 -13.56 -14.42 -4.56
CA LEU A 184 -13.10 -14.53 -3.17
C LEU A 184 -13.55 -13.32 -2.34
N ASN A 185 -13.41 -12.13 -2.88
CA ASN A 185 -13.83 -10.89 -2.23
C ASN A 185 -15.35 -10.80 -2.02
N LYS A 186 -16.17 -11.38 -2.92
CA LYS A 186 -17.62 -11.50 -2.72
C LYS A 186 -17.95 -12.41 -1.53
N ALA A 187 -17.21 -13.51 -1.36
CA ALA A 187 -17.39 -14.45 -0.27
C ALA A 187 -16.86 -13.94 1.09
N CYS A 188 -15.90 -13.00 1.07
CA CYS A 188 -15.38 -12.40 2.28
C CYS A 188 -16.37 -11.39 2.89
N PRO A 189 -16.70 -11.45 4.20
CA PRO A 189 -17.44 -10.41 4.86
C PRO A 189 -16.68 -9.08 4.82
N LYS A 190 -17.40 -7.96 4.70
CA LYS A 190 -16.78 -6.63 4.72
C LYS A 190 -16.36 -6.30 6.16
N ASP A 191 -15.10 -5.89 6.32
CA ASP A 191 -14.63 -5.30 7.58
C ASP A 191 -15.05 -3.83 7.65
N ASN A 192 -15.88 -3.50 8.63
CA ASN A 192 -16.37 -2.14 8.85
C ASN A 192 -15.42 -1.29 9.70
N TYR A 193 -14.13 -1.64 9.75
CA TYR A 193 -13.15 -0.85 10.46
C TYR A 193 -13.06 0.56 9.87
N PRO A 194 -13.16 1.62 10.69
CA PRO A 194 -13.17 2.98 10.19
C PRO A 194 -11.80 3.32 9.60
N LEU A 195 -11.79 3.62 8.31
CA LEU A 195 -10.61 4.19 7.67
C LEU A 195 -10.51 5.68 8.01
N PRO A 196 -9.30 6.21 8.18
CA PRO A 196 -9.13 7.63 8.46
C PRO A 196 -9.61 8.45 7.27
N ARG A 197 -10.29 9.55 7.56
CA ARG A 197 -10.68 10.53 6.54
C ARG A 197 -9.45 11.34 6.13
N ILE A 198 -9.21 11.45 4.83
CA ILE A 198 -8.06 12.17 4.27
C ILE A 198 -8.07 13.62 4.74
N ASP A 199 -9.22 14.29 4.72
CA ASP A 199 -9.37 15.68 5.17
C ASP A 199 -8.87 15.87 6.61
N VAL A 200 -9.25 14.98 7.52
CA VAL A 200 -8.83 15.03 8.93
C VAL A 200 -7.32 14.80 9.07
N LEU A 201 -6.73 13.96 8.24
CA LEU A 201 -5.28 13.74 8.23
C LEU A 201 -4.54 14.99 7.74
N VAL A 202 -4.99 15.60 6.65
CA VAL A 202 -4.42 16.83 6.10
C VAL A 202 -4.52 17.96 7.13
N ASP A 203 -5.69 18.17 7.74
CA ASP A 203 -5.90 19.19 8.77
C ASP A 203 -5.00 18.97 9.99
N SER A 204 -4.77 17.71 10.37
CA SER A 204 -3.90 17.36 11.49
C SER A 204 -2.43 17.67 11.22
N THR A 205 -1.98 17.61 9.96
CA THR A 205 -0.59 17.90 9.57
C THR A 205 -0.32 19.38 9.34
N ALA A 206 -1.33 20.18 9.00
CA ALA A 206 -1.21 21.60 8.61
C ALA A 206 -0.63 22.54 9.70
N ARG A 207 -0.58 22.10 10.97
CA ARG A 207 -0.10 22.93 12.10
C ARG A 207 1.31 22.55 12.58
N HIS A 208 1.95 21.59 11.94
CA HIS A 208 3.28 21.15 12.33
C HIS A 208 4.35 21.81 11.47
N GLN A 209 5.42 22.29 12.11
CA GLN A 209 6.57 22.90 11.42
C GLN A 209 7.40 21.88 10.64
N LEU A 210 7.37 20.62 11.08
CA LEU A 210 8.09 19.51 10.45
C LEU A 210 7.12 18.38 10.16
N SER A 211 7.23 17.81 8.98
CA SER A 211 6.48 16.61 8.56
C SER A 211 7.45 15.53 8.12
N SER A 212 7.20 14.30 8.56
CA SER A 212 7.96 13.13 8.13
C SER A 212 7.09 12.24 7.26
N PHE A 213 7.58 11.90 6.08
CA PHE A 213 6.89 11.03 5.13
C PHE A 213 7.61 9.68 5.09
N MET A 214 6.97 8.66 5.61
CA MET A 214 7.48 7.30 5.57
C MET A 214 6.60 6.43 4.67
N ASN A 215 7.23 5.72 3.74
CA ASN A 215 6.57 4.73 2.92
C ASN A 215 6.90 3.33 3.45
N ALA A 216 5.91 2.56 3.81
CA ALA A 216 6.12 1.18 4.23
C ALA A 216 6.40 0.31 2.99
N PHE A 217 7.64 -0.18 2.87
CA PHE A 217 8.06 -1.04 1.78
C PHE A 217 7.19 -2.29 1.69
N SER A 218 6.56 -2.49 0.54
CA SER A 218 5.67 -3.65 0.30
C SER A 218 4.63 -3.90 1.41
N SER A 219 4.05 -2.85 1.94
CA SER A 219 3.31 -2.75 3.20
C SER A 219 2.32 -3.89 3.49
N TYR A 220 1.48 -4.26 2.52
CA TYR A 220 0.51 -5.34 2.67
C TYR A 220 1.19 -6.71 2.78
N ASN A 221 2.27 -6.93 2.04
CA ASN A 221 3.00 -8.20 2.03
C ASN A 221 3.78 -8.45 3.33
N GLN A 222 3.89 -7.47 4.21
CA GLN A 222 4.45 -7.67 5.54
C GLN A 222 3.51 -8.44 6.47
N ILE A 223 2.21 -8.43 6.21
CA ILE A 223 1.20 -9.14 6.99
C ILE A 223 1.01 -10.54 6.42
N LYS A 224 1.18 -11.58 7.24
CA LYS A 224 0.97 -12.96 6.83
C LYS A 224 -0.52 -13.28 6.75
N LEU A 225 -0.90 -14.14 5.80
CA LEU A 225 -2.21 -14.76 5.77
C LEU A 225 -2.28 -15.91 6.79
N ASP A 226 -3.47 -16.10 7.38
CA ASP A 226 -3.74 -17.28 8.18
C ASP A 226 -3.52 -18.55 7.34
N LYS A 227 -2.89 -19.56 7.93
CA LYS A 227 -2.55 -20.80 7.20
C LYS A 227 -3.76 -21.48 6.58
N ALA A 228 -4.93 -21.41 7.25
CA ALA A 228 -6.17 -21.99 6.76
C ALA A 228 -6.78 -21.24 5.57
N ASP A 229 -6.33 -19.98 5.34
CA ASP A 229 -6.85 -19.13 4.29
C ASP A 229 -5.89 -18.97 3.10
N GLN A 230 -4.63 -19.39 3.26
CA GLN A 230 -3.62 -19.20 2.21
C GLN A 230 -4.03 -19.80 0.87
N GLU A 231 -4.46 -21.07 0.87
CA GLU A 231 -4.82 -21.79 -0.37
C GLU A 231 -6.08 -21.21 -1.05
N LYS A 232 -6.93 -20.47 -0.33
CA LYS A 232 -8.07 -19.75 -0.92
C LYS A 232 -7.63 -18.63 -1.85
N THR A 233 -6.37 -18.16 -1.73
CA THR A 233 -5.80 -17.15 -2.61
C THR A 233 -5.09 -17.73 -3.84
N SER A 234 -5.44 -18.94 -4.24
CA SER A 234 -4.80 -19.61 -5.35
C SER A 234 -5.13 -18.96 -6.68
N PHE A 235 -4.15 -18.91 -7.56
CA PHE A 235 -4.27 -18.35 -8.89
C PHE A 235 -3.52 -19.18 -9.93
N VAL A 236 -3.99 -19.09 -11.19
CA VAL A 236 -3.46 -19.86 -12.31
C VAL A 236 -2.58 -18.99 -13.20
N THR A 237 -1.44 -19.56 -13.60
CA THR A 237 -0.52 -18.97 -14.58
C THR A 237 -0.16 -19.99 -15.66
N SER A 238 0.65 -19.60 -16.63
CA SER A 238 1.25 -20.56 -17.58
C SER A 238 2.27 -21.49 -16.94
N GLN A 239 2.85 -21.10 -15.80
CA GLN A 239 3.89 -21.85 -15.10
C GLN A 239 3.36 -22.81 -14.03
N GLY A 240 2.10 -22.70 -13.63
CA GLY A 240 1.50 -23.53 -12.59
C GLY A 240 0.45 -22.79 -11.78
N LEU A 241 0.10 -23.40 -10.65
CA LEU A 241 -0.85 -22.90 -9.68
C LEU A 241 -0.09 -22.44 -8.43
N PHE A 242 -0.38 -21.26 -7.96
CA PHE A 242 0.29 -20.65 -6.81
C PHE A 242 -0.72 -20.04 -5.87
N TYR A 243 -0.36 -19.90 -4.59
CA TYR A 243 -1.13 -19.17 -3.60
C TYR A 243 -0.25 -18.19 -2.81
N TYR A 244 -0.87 -17.15 -2.24
CA TYR A 244 -0.18 -16.17 -1.40
C TYR A 244 -0.07 -16.67 0.04
N LYS A 245 1.11 -16.50 0.63
CA LYS A 245 1.39 -16.70 2.08
C LYS A 245 1.25 -15.39 2.86
N VAL A 246 1.22 -14.28 2.15
CA VAL A 246 1.15 -12.92 2.68
C VAL A 246 -0.09 -12.22 2.12
N MET A 247 -0.54 -11.16 2.77
CA MET A 247 -1.70 -10.42 2.36
C MET A 247 -1.44 -9.68 1.05
N SER A 248 -2.21 -9.99 0.01
CA SER A 248 -2.19 -9.27 -1.27
C SER A 248 -3.04 -8.01 -1.18
N PHE A 249 -2.62 -6.95 -1.88
CA PHE A 249 -3.37 -5.69 -1.95
C PHE A 249 -4.75 -5.81 -2.60
N SER A 250 -5.00 -6.82 -3.43
CA SER A 250 -6.28 -7.06 -4.11
C SER A 250 -7.34 -7.74 -3.23
N LEU A 251 -7.02 -8.05 -1.96
CA LEU A 251 -7.98 -8.60 -1.01
C LEU A 251 -8.87 -7.49 -0.42
N LYS A 252 -10.19 -7.73 -0.33
CA LYS A 252 -11.23 -6.78 0.08
C LYS A 252 -10.91 -6.00 1.36
N ASN A 253 -10.40 -6.67 2.38
CA ASN A 253 -10.18 -6.09 3.71
C ASN A 253 -8.71 -5.71 3.96
N ALA A 254 -7.85 -5.71 2.94
CA ALA A 254 -6.42 -5.45 3.09
C ALA A 254 -6.15 -4.06 3.70
N SER A 255 -6.85 -3.03 3.23
CA SER A 255 -6.71 -1.66 3.75
C SER A 255 -7.14 -1.53 5.21
N ALA A 256 -8.26 -2.16 5.60
CA ALA A 256 -8.75 -2.16 6.98
C ALA A 256 -7.75 -2.87 7.92
N MET A 257 -7.20 -4.00 7.49
CA MET A 257 -6.22 -4.75 8.25
C MET A 257 -4.91 -3.97 8.42
N TYR A 258 -4.43 -3.34 7.35
CA TYR A 258 -3.25 -2.50 7.40
C TYR A 258 -3.46 -1.29 8.36
N GLN A 259 -4.62 -0.65 8.32
CA GLN A 259 -4.94 0.46 9.22
C GLN A 259 -5.00 0.01 10.69
N ARG A 260 -5.52 -1.19 10.97
CA ARG A 260 -5.47 -1.78 12.32
C ARG A 260 -4.03 -1.95 12.81
N LEU A 261 -3.14 -2.41 11.93
CA LEU A 261 -1.72 -2.56 12.24
C LEU A 261 -1.09 -1.21 12.60
N MET A 262 -1.30 -0.19 11.76
CA MET A 262 -0.78 1.16 12.01
C MET A 262 -1.28 1.72 13.35
N ASN A 263 -2.58 1.61 13.61
CA ASN A 263 -3.17 2.10 14.86
C ASN A 263 -2.66 1.33 16.10
N LYS A 264 -2.36 0.04 15.95
CA LYS A 264 -1.80 -0.78 17.04
C LYS A 264 -0.37 -0.35 17.36
N HIS A 265 0.46 -0.11 16.34
CA HIS A 265 1.84 0.35 16.53
C HIS A 265 1.91 1.73 17.21
N ILE A 266 1.13 2.70 16.74
CA ILE A 266 1.07 4.05 17.32
C ILE A 266 0.65 3.99 18.82
N ARG A 267 -0.25 3.08 19.18
CA ARG A 267 -0.67 2.90 20.58
C ARG A 267 0.45 2.29 21.44
N LEU A 268 1.19 1.31 20.93
CA LEU A 268 2.29 0.68 21.64
C LEU A 268 3.42 1.67 21.93
N GLU A 269 3.79 2.52 20.97
CA GLU A 269 4.79 3.56 21.18
C GLU A 269 4.36 4.61 22.21
N LYS A 270 3.07 4.98 22.24
CA LYS A 270 2.56 5.88 23.28
C LYS A 270 2.64 5.25 24.67
N MET A 271 2.37 3.97 24.81
CA MET A 271 2.47 3.27 26.10
C MET A 271 3.92 3.12 26.57
N SER A 272 4.88 2.88 25.67
CA SER A 272 6.31 2.76 26.04
C SER A 272 6.96 4.07 26.50
N LYS A 273 6.36 5.23 26.20
CA LYS A 273 6.82 6.55 26.68
C LYS A 273 6.28 6.93 28.06
N PHE A 274 5.36 6.14 28.61
CA PHE A 274 4.75 6.37 29.93
C PHE A 274 5.17 5.29 30.97
N MET A 275 6.00 4.32 30.62
CA MET A 275 6.69 3.40 31.50
C MET A 275 8.18 3.77 31.60
#